data_3ebcfa3c55f392a8ea0cfcba17986f96
#
_entry.id   3ebcfa3c55f392a8ea0cfcba17986f96
#
_cell.length_a   1.000
_cell.length_b   1.000
_cell.length_c   1.000
_cell.angle_alpha   90.00
_cell.angle_beta   90.00
_cell.angle_gamma   90.00
#
_symmetry.space_group_name_H-M   'P 1'
#
loop_
_entity.id
_entity.type
_entity.pdbx_description
1 polymer ?
#
loop_
_entity_poly.entity_id
_entity_poly.type
_entity_poly.pdbx_seq_one_letter_code
_entity_poly.pdbx_strand_id
1 'polypeptide(L)'
;MTKTKRVNKITAALQDLSKNDIYSLMLFTLFKLKDDPKYSTLSELCYILDGDNLTRFLKYFGGLTIKIPTLRDMRLLTQTLLLYQYVNIDEDVNFKKALEAVCGDEFTADEVKESYSKLLE
;
A
#
# COMPACT_ATOMS: atom_id res chain seq x y z
N MET A 1 -11.85 -31.26 34.51
CA MET A 1 -10.63 -30.99 33.75
C MET A 1 -9.92 -29.79 34.38
N THR A 2 -8.65 -29.93 34.68
CA THR A 2 -7.87 -28.88 35.29
C THR A 2 -7.53 -27.78 34.25
N LYS A 3 -7.27 -26.57 34.73
CA LYS A 3 -6.86 -25.45 33.86
C LYS A 3 -5.62 -25.80 33.03
N THR A 4 -4.68 -26.56 33.60
CA THR A 4 -3.44 -26.97 32.93
C THR A 4 -3.71 -27.84 31.69
N LYS A 5 -4.66 -28.76 31.74
CA LYS A 5 -5.04 -29.59 30.59
C LYS A 5 -5.67 -28.76 29.46
N ARG A 6 -6.51 -27.75 29.80
CA ARG A 6 -7.09 -26.84 28.81
C ARG A 6 -6.03 -26.02 28.10
N VAL A 7 -5.09 -25.46 28.87
CA VAL A 7 -3.97 -24.66 28.31
C VAL A 7 -3.13 -25.54 27.40
N ASN A 8 -2.82 -26.77 27.79
CA ASN A 8 -2.02 -27.67 26.97
C ASN A 8 -2.72 -28.04 25.65
N LYS A 9 -4.05 -28.21 25.67
CA LYS A 9 -4.83 -28.47 24.44
C LYS A 9 -4.80 -27.29 23.49
N ILE A 10 -4.94 -26.08 24.03
CA ILE A 10 -4.87 -24.84 23.21
C ILE A 10 -3.47 -24.70 22.61
N THR A 11 -2.43 -24.91 23.39
CA THR A 11 -1.04 -24.83 22.92
C THR A 11 -0.77 -25.85 21.81
N ALA A 12 -1.22 -27.11 21.99
CA ALA A 12 -1.07 -28.14 20.97
C ALA A 12 -1.82 -27.78 19.68
N ALA A 13 -3.06 -27.27 19.81
CA ALA A 13 -3.84 -26.85 18.66
C ALA A 13 -3.16 -25.72 17.89
N LEU A 14 -2.58 -24.75 18.61
CA LEU A 14 -1.85 -23.65 17.98
C LEU A 14 -0.60 -24.13 17.24
N GLN A 15 0.12 -25.11 17.81
CA GLN A 15 1.30 -25.67 17.18
C GLN A 15 0.97 -26.46 15.92
N ASP A 16 -0.21 -27.08 15.86
CA ASP A 16 -0.67 -27.87 14.72
C ASP A 16 -1.28 -27.03 13.59
N LEU A 17 -1.50 -25.73 13.81
CA LEU A 17 -2.08 -24.87 12.79
C LEU A 17 -1.14 -24.67 11.61
N SER A 18 -1.65 -24.88 10.42
CA SER A 18 -0.92 -24.52 9.20
C SER A 18 -0.89 -22.99 9.03
N LYS A 19 -0.01 -22.51 8.15
CA LYS A 19 0.06 -21.11 7.78
C LYS A 19 -1.28 -20.57 7.27
N ASN A 20 -1.99 -21.39 6.48
CA ASN A 20 -3.31 -21.01 5.95
C ASN A 20 -4.36 -20.92 7.04
N ASP A 21 -4.31 -21.82 8.02
CA ASP A 21 -5.24 -21.78 9.15
C ASP A 21 -5.04 -20.53 10.00
N ILE A 22 -3.80 -20.16 10.25
CA ILE A 22 -3.46 -18.94 10.99
C ILE A 22 -3.98 -17.72 10.23
N TYR A 23 -3.80 -17.67 8.92
CA TYR A 23 -4.30 -16.59 8.10
C TYR A 23 -5.82 -16.49 8.15
N SER A 24 -6.52 -17.61 8.05
CA SER A 24 -7.98 -17.65 8.14
C SER A 24 -8.49 -17.15 9.49
N LEU A 25 -7.80 -17.50 10.57
CA LEU A 25 -8.14 -17.01 11.90
C LEU A 25 -7.90 -15.50 12.03
N MET A 26 -6.83 -15.00 11.44
CA MET A 26 -6.56 -13.56 11.39
C MET A 26 -7.67 -12.82 10.66
N LEU A 27 -8.10 -13.30 9.50
CA LEU A 27 -9.19 -12.70 8.73
C LEU A 27 -10.49 -12.67 9.55
N PHE A 28 -10.82 -13.78 10.21
CA PHE A 28 -12.02 -13.85 11.05
C PHE A 28 -11.95 -12.85 12.19
N THR A 29 -10.78 -12.73 12.83
CA THR A 29 -10.58 -11.77 13.93
C THR A 29 -10.77 -10.34 13.43
N LEU A 30 -10.18 -9.99 12.29
CA LEU A 30 -10.31 -8.66 11.70
C LEU A 30 -11.76 -8.37 11.30
N PHE A 31 -12.49 -9.37 10.80
CA PHE A 31 -13.90 -9.22 10.49
C PHE A 31 -14.72 -8.89 11.75
N LYS A 32 -14.44 -9.57 12.86
CA LYS A 32 -15.09 -9.30 14.14
C LYS A 32 -14.79 -7.90 14.68
N LEU A 33 -13.61 -7.36 14.36
CA LEU A 33 -13.14 -6.06 14.83
C LEU A 33 -13.32 -4.95 13.80
N LYS A 34 -14.09 -5.18 12.74
CA LYS A 34 -14.25 -4.23 11.62
C LYS A 34 -14.78 -2.86 12.04
N ASP A 35 -15.55 -2.80 13.13
CA ASP A 35 -16.11 -1.55 13.64
C ASP A 35 -15.16 -0.82 14.59
N ASP A 36 -14.04 -1.43 14.96
CA ASP A 36 -13.00 -0.80 15.77
C ASP A 36 -12.12 0.06 14.84
N PRO A 37 -12.00 1.38 15.09
CA PRO A 37 -11.22 2.27 14.22
C PRO A 37 -9.78 1.81 13.98
N LYS A 38 -9.20 1.09 14.94
CA LYS A 38 -7.84 0.58 14.81
C LYS A 38 -7.70 -0.48 13.72
N TYR A 39 -8.75 -1.27 13.50
CA TYR A 39 -8.69 -2.44 12.61
C TYR A 39 -9.54 -2.33 11.36
N SER A 40 -10.39 -1.30 11.24
CA SER A 40 -11.31 -1.18 10.11
C SER A 40 -10.59 -1.10 8.77
N THR A 41 -9.54 -0.28 8.66
CA THR A 41 -8.77 -0.13 7.42
C THR A 41 -8.02 -1.42 7.09
N LEU A 42 -7.46 -2.08 8.09
CA LEU A 42 -6.75 -3.35 7.90
C LEU A 42 -7.69 -4.44 7.41
N SER A 43 -8.94 -4.47 7.93
CA SER A 43 -9.96 -5.39 7.45
C SER A 43 -10.25 -5.19 5.96
N GLU A 44 -10.30 -3.95 5.50
CA GLU A 44 -10.47 -3.65 4.07
C GLU A 44 -9.29 -4.13 3.23
N LEU A 45 -8.06 -3.96 3.73
CA LEU A 45 -6.86 -4.43 3.04
C LEU A 45 -6.88 -5.94 2.81
N CYS A 46 -7.52 -6.71 3.70
CA CYS A 46 -7.61 -8.16 3.55
C CYS A 46 -8.38 -8.60 2.31
N TYR A 47 -9.28 -7.75 1.79
CA TYR A 47 -9.97 -8.04 0.54
C TYR A 47 -9.12 -7.79 -0.70
N ILE A 48 -8.04 -7.01 -0.56
CA ILE A 48 -7.20 -6.61 -1.68
C ILE A 48 -5.95 -7.46 -1.75
N LEU A 49 -5.37 -7.78 -0.59
CA LEU A 49 -4.11 -8.53 -0.50
C LEU A 49 -4.39 -10.00 -0.19
N ASP A 50 -3.63 -10.90 -0.83
CA ASP A 50 -3.66 -12.30 -0.45
C ASP A 50 -2.92 -12.52 0.87
N GLY A 51 -2.95 -13.78 1.39
CA GLY A 51 -2.37 -14.10 2.68
C GLY A 51 -0.88 -13.81 2.77
N ASP A 52 -0.13 -14.15 1.73
CA ASP A 52 1.31 -13.94 1.72
C ASP A 52 1.66 -12.45 1.67
N ASN A 53 0.96 -11.69 0.84
CA ASN A 53 1.19 -10.25 0.73
C ASN A 53 0.73 -9.50 1.97
N LEU A 54 -0.36 -9.89 2.60
CA LEU A 54 -0.79 -9.30 3.86
C LEU A 54 0.25 -9.57 4.96
N THR A 55 0.77 -10.80 5.03
CA THR A 55 1.80 -11.16 6.01
C THR A 55 3.07 -10.33 5.80
N ARG A 56 3.52 -10.17 4.56
CA ARG A 56 4.65 -9.31 4.23
C ARG A 56 4.41 -7.86 4.64
N PHE A 57 3.22 -7.35 4.33
CA PHE A 57 2.85 -5.99 4.68
C PHE A 57 2.96 -5.78 6.19
N LEU A 58 2.38 -6.67 6.99
CA LEU A 58 2.43 -6.59 8.44
C LEU A 58 3.86 -6.73 8.97
N LYS A 59 4.65 -7.61 8.37
CA LYS A 59 6.04 -7.84 8.79
C LYS A 59 6.91 -6.59 8.59
N TYR A 60 6.78 -5.92 7.44
CA TYR A 60 7.65 -4.78 7.11
C TYR A 60 7.13 -3.46 7.66
N PHE A 61 5.82 -3.31 7.78
CA PHE A 61 5.21 -2.03 8.19
C PHE A 61 4.51 -2.10 9.54
N GLY A 62 4.50 -3.27 10.19
CA GLY A 62 3.86 -3.42 11.50
C GLY A 62 4.43 -2.45 12.52
N GLY A 63 3.57 -1.79 13.26
CA GLY A 63 3.95 -0.80 14.25
C GLY A 63 4.29 0.57 13.71
N LEU A 64 4.39 0.73 12.38
CA LEU A 64 4.70 2.01 11.76
C LEU A 64 3.42 2.73 11.35
N THR A 65 3.46 4.05 11.41
CA THR A 65 2.43 4.89 10.80
C THR A 65 2.91 5.30 9.41
N ILE A 66 2.15 4.94 8.38
CA ILE A 66 2.49 5.28 7.00
C ILE A 66 1.36 6.11 6.41
N LYS A 67 1.74 7.06 5.55
CA LYS A 67 0.78 7.83 4.79
C LYS A 67 0.70 7.24 3.38
N ILE A 68 -0.50 6.82 2.98
CA ILE A 68 -0.70 6.22 1.67
C ILE A 68 -1.16 7.33 0.72
N PRO A 69 -0.40 7.61 -0.35
CA PRO A 69 -0.81 8.61 -1.34
C PRO A 69 -2.03 8.13 -2.12
N THR A 70 -2.77 9.07 -2.69
CA THR A 70 -3.90 8.72 -3.56
C THR A 70 -3.40 8.17 -4.89
N LEU A 71 -4.28 7.46 -5.61
CA LEU A 71 -3.96 6.99 -6.95
C LEU A 71 -3.62 8.18 -7.88
N ARG A 72 -4.33 9.31 -7.72
CA ARG A 72 -4.07 10.52 -8.49
C ARG A 72 -2.65 11.04 -8.21
N ASP A 73 -2.24 11.05 -6.94
CA ASP A 73 -0.88 11.47 -6.56
C ASP A 73 0.18 10.59 -7.22
N MET A 74 -0.05 9.28 -7.25
CA MET A 74 0.88 8.34 -7.87
C MET A 74 0.95 8.53 -9.39
N ARG A 75 -0.19 8.82 -10.03
CA ARG A 75 -0.21 9.14 -11.46
C ARG A 75 0.52 10.43 -11.77
N LEU A 76 0.35 11.45 -10.93
CA LEU A 76 1.09 12.71 -11.08
C LEU A 76 2.60 12.47 -11.03
N LEU A 77 3.09 11.69 -10.07
CA LEU A 77 4.50 11.36 -9.97
C LEU A 77 4.99 10.60 -11.21
N THR A 78 4.22 9.64 -11.70
CA THR A 78 4.58 8.85 -12.88
C THR A 78 4.67 9.73 -14.13
N GLN A 79 3.71 10.60 -14.33
CA GLN A 79 3.71 11.51 -15.48
C GLN A 79 4.82 12.54 -15.37
N THR A 80 5.13 12.99 -14.17
CA THR A 80 6.25 13.90 -13.94
C THR A 80 7.58 13.21 -14.26
N LEU A 81 7.73 11.94 -13.93
CA LEU A 81 8.92 11.18 -14.28
C LEU A 81 9.06 11.04 -15.79
N LEU A 82 7.96 10.84 -16.52
CA LEU A 82 7.98 10.83 -17.98
C LEU A 82 8.46 12.18 -18.54
N LEU A 83 7.99 13.28 -17.97
CA LEU A 83 8.48 14.61 -18.36
C LEU A 83 9.99 14.72 -18.17
N TYR A 84 10.50 14.27 -17.02
CA TYR A 84 11.94 14.26 -16.74
C TYR A 84 12.69 13.46 -17.80
N GLN A 85 12.21 12.29 -18.17
CA GLN A 85 12.85 11.45 -19.18
C GLN A 85 12.85 12.10 -20.55
N TYR A 86 11.72 12.69 -20.98
CA TYR A 86 11.65 13.39 -22.27
C TYR A 86 12.62 14.56 -22.33
N VAL A 87 12.70 15.35 -21.28
CA VAL A 87 13.54 16.56 -21.26
C VAL A 87 15.02 16.20 -21.22
N ASN A 88 15.40 15.15 -20.52
CA ASN A 88 16.82 14.82 -20.29
C ASN A 88 17.40 13.79 -21.26
N ILE A 89 16.54 12.98 -21.91
CA ILE A 89 16.99 11.92 -22.81
C ILE A 89 16.86 12.35 -24.27
N ASP A 90 15.81 13.07 -24.61
CA ASP A 90 15.54 13.52 -25.99
C ASP A 90 15.82 15.01 -26.11
N GLU A 91 16.97 15.34 -26.70
CA GLU A 91 17.44 16.73 -26.85
C GLU A 91 16.54 17.58 -27.75
N ASP A 92 15.76 16.95 -28.64
CA ASP A 92 14.90 17.64 -29.58
C ASP A 92 13.53 18.00 -29.00
N VAL A 93 13.23 17.57 -27.78
CA VAL A 93 11.92 17.83 -27.16
C VAL A 93 11.86 19.19 -26.51
N ASN A 94 10.90 20.00 -26.95
CA ASN A 94 10.59 21.29 -26.33
C ASN A 94 9.89 21.03 -24.98
N PHE A 95 10.39 21.66 -23.92
CA PHE A 95 9.86 21.50 -22.58
C PHE A 95 8.35 21.80 -22.50
N LYS A 96 7.92 22.87 -23.15
CA LYS A 96 6.51 23.27 -23.14
C LYS A 96 5.61 22.23 -23.77
N LYS A 97 6.03 21.65 -24.91
CA LYS A 97 5.28 20.58 -25.58
C LYS A 97 5.26 19.30 -24.76
N ALA A 98 6.40 18.95 -24.17
CA ALA A 98 6.48 17.79 -23.30
C ALA A 98 5.57 17.95 -22.07
N LEU A 99 5.57 19.13 -21.46
CA LEU A 99 4.72 19.46 -20.33
C LEU A 99 3.24 19.31 -20.69
N GLU A 100 2.81 19.87 -21.83
CA GLU A 100 1.43 19.73 -22.28
C GLU A 100 1.04 18.27 -22.52
N ALA A 101 1.96 17.48 -23.09
CA ALA A 101 1.69 16.07 -23.36
C ALA A 101 1.51 15.26 -22.07
N VAL A 102 2.35 15.48 -21.06
CA VAL A 102 2.25 14.73 -19.80
C VAL A 102 1.11 15.23 -18.91
N CYS A 103 0.69 16.49 -19.03
CA CYS A 103 -0.48 16.98 -18.28
C CYS A 103 -1.76 16.29 -18.75
N GLY A 104 -1.95 16.14 -20.05
CA GLY A 104 -3.20 15.67 -20.61
C GLY A 104 -4.37 16.50 -20.10
N ASP A 105 -5.49 15.86 -19.83
CA ASP A 105 -6.70 16.48 -19.29
C ASP A 105 -6.79 16.36 -17.77
N GLU A 106 -5.88 15.65 -17.13
CA GLU A 106 -5.97 15.29 -15.72
C GLU A 106 -5.25 16.27 -14.80
N PHE A 107 -4.12 16.84 -15.25
CA PHE A 107 -3.27 17.70 -14.41
C PHE A 107 -3.07 19.06 -15.04
N THR A 108 -2.89 20.07 -14.17
CA THR A 108 -2.52 21.41 -14.62
C THR A 108 -1.00 21.51 -14.82
N ALA A 109 -0.57 22.46 -15.63
CA ALA A 109 0.85 22.72 -15.83
C ALA A 109 1.55 23.05 -14.51
N ASP A 110 0.89 23.81 -13.64
CA ASP A 110 1.47 24.18 -12.33
C ASP A 110 1.66 22.97 -11.43
N GLU A 111 0.72 22.02 -11.40
CA GLU A 111 0.85 20.79 -10.63
C GLU A 111 2.05 19.97 -11.08
N VAL A 112 2.22 19.79 -12.39
CA VAL A 112 3.32 19.01 -12.94
C VAL A 112 4.65 19.74 -12.72
N LYS A 113 4.70 21.05 -12.89
CA LYS A 113 5.92 21.83 -12.62
C LYS A 113 6.36 21.75 -11.18
N GLU A 114 5.43 21.83 -10.23
CA GLU A 114 5.73 21.70 -8.81
C GLU A 114 6.28 20.30 -8.49
N SER A 115 5.64 19.25 -9.01
CA SER A 115 6.09 17.89 -8.84
C SER A 115 7.48 17.67 -9.47
N TYR A 116 7.72 18.23 -10.65
CA TYR A 116 9.00 18.17 -11.34
C TYR A 116 10.11 18.82 -10.52
N SER A 117 9.83 19.97 -9.92
CA SER A 117 10.80 20.65 -9.06
C SER A 117 11.20 19.82 -7.87
N LYS A 118 10.24 19.11 -7.28
CA LYS A 118 10.50 18.19 -6.16
C LYS A 118 11.39 17.02 -6.56
N LEU A 119 11.21 16.50 -7.78
CA LEU A 119 12.06 15.41 -8.28
C LEU A 119 13.51 15.85 -8.50
N LEU A 120 13.73 17.12 -8.80
CA LEU A 120 15.07 17.66 -9.04
C LEU A 120 15.82 17.97 -7.74
N GLU A 121 15.12 18.06 -6.63
CA GLU A 121 15.75 18.23 -5.32
C GLU A 121 16.49 16.94 -4.93
#